data_d2e1fb014b09b40cebe3032f7b568110
#
_entry.id   d2e1fb014b09b40cebe3032f7b568110
#
_cell.length_a   1.000
_cell.length_b   1.000
_cell.length_c   1.000
_cell.angle_alpha   90.00
_cell.angle_beta   90.00
_cell.angle_gamma   90.00
#
_symmetry.space_group_name_H-M   'P 1'
#
loop_
_entity.id
_entity.type
_entity.pdbx_description
1 polymer ?
#
loop_
_entity_poly.entity_id
_entity_poly.type
_entity_poly.pdbx_seq_one_letter_code
_entity_poly.pdbx_strand_id
1 'polypeptide(L)'
;VLLNSWWVPDEVSYGLENSEAKILIGDEKRLRGLEKFTELRKIVVRPMNNSAGLETFDTFIESKAESFSESSLDTNDNATIFYTSGSTGFPKGVLSTHRNILATLFSWALVTTLKKEVEAAESNAGQVSISDGAPVNQSAILHCVPLFHVTGSHSGFLMSIIAGRKMVMM
;
A
#
# COMPACT_ATOMS: atom_id res chain seq x y z
N VAL A 1 -0.08 -7.93 -3.66
CA VAL A 1 0.61 -8.53 -2.49
C VAL A 1 1.79 -7.67 -2.12
N LEU A 2 1.90 -7.29 -0.84
CA LEU A 2 3.04 -6.52 -0.33
C LEU A 2 3.88 -7.45 0.57
N LEU A 3 5.00 -7.93 0.03
CA LEU A 3 5.91 -8.80 0.78
C LEU A 3 6.79 -7.98 1.72
N ASN A 4 7.07 -8.56 2.89
CA ASN A 4 7.95 -7.95 3.87
C ASN A 4 9.38 -7.82 3.31
N SER A 5 9.88 -6.59 3.25
CA SER A 5 11.21 -6.29 2.69
C SER A 5 12.38 -6.84 3.53
N TRP A 6 12.12 -7.35 4.73
CA TRP A 6 13.11 -7.97 5.62
C TRP A 6 13.11 -9.49 5.55
N TRP A 7 12.21 -10.08 4.75
CA TRP A 7 12.17 -11.53 4.58
C TRP A 7 13.46 -12.06 3.94
N VAL A 8 13.84 -13.24 4.40
CA VAL A 8 14.92 -14.01 3.78
C VAL A 8 14.43 -14.69 2.49
N PRO A 9 15.32 -15.14 1.60
CA PRO A 9 14.94 -15.70 0.29
C PRO A 9 13.89 -16.82 0.35
N ASP A 10 13.96 -17.69 1.35
CA ASP A 10 12.99 -18.80 1.52
C ASP A 10 11.58 -18.29 1.87
N GLU A 11 11.48 -17.26 2.70
CA GLU A 11 10.19 -16.61 3.01
C GLU A 11 9.61 -15.89 1.81
N VAL A 12 10.45 -15.21 1.02
CA VAL A 12 10.04 -14.57 -0.25
C VAL A 12 9.54 -15.64 -1.21
N SER A 13 10.28 -16.74 -1.37
CA SER A 13 9.87 -17.87 -2.21
C SER A 13 8.52 -18.42 -1.79
N TYR A 14 8.34 -18.67 -0.48
CA TYR A 14 7.06 -19.11 0.05
C TYR A 14 5.93 -18.12 -0.25
N GLY A 15 6.15 -16.82 -0.04
CA GLY A 15 5.16 -15.79 -0.31
C GLY A 15 4.75 -15.73 -1.79
N LEU A 16 5.70 -15.89 -2.70
CA LEU A 16 5.45 -15.91 -4.15
C LEU A 16 4.65 -17.15 -4.57
N GLU A 17 5.01 -18.33 -4.07
CA GLU A 17 4.30 -19.59 -4.33
C GLU A 17 2.88 -19.56 -3.74
N ASN A 18 2.75 -19.17 -2.47
CA ASN A 18 1.47 -19.13 -1.76
C ASN A 18 0.49 -18.10 -2.33
N SER A 19 0.99 -16.98 -2.85
CA SER A 19 0.15 -15.95 -3.48
C SER A 19 -0.08 -16.16 -4.97
N GLU A 20 0.53 -17.19 -5.58
CA GLU A 20 0.49 -17.45 -7.02
C GLU A 20 0.87 -16.22 -7.86
N ALA A 21 1.84 -15.44 -7.37
CA ALA A 21 2.24 -14.18 -7.99
C ALA A 21 2.74 -14.40 -9.43
N LYS A 22 2.28 -13.57 -10.36
CA LYS A 22 2.70 -13.59 -11.78
C LYS A 22 3.73 -12.52 -12.08
N ILE A 23 3.76 -11.45 -11.30
CA ILE A 23 4.67 -10.32 -11.47
C ILE A 23 5.28 -10.00 -10.11
N LEU A 24 6.59 -9.80 -10.08
CA LEU A 24 7.32 -9.32 -8.91
C LEU A 24 8.06 -8.02 -9.27
N ILE A 25 7.77 -6.97 -8.53
CA ILE A 25 8.48 -5.70 -8.62
C ILE A 25 9.34 -5.56 -7.36
N GLY A 26 10.64 -5.39 -7.52
CA GLY A 26 11.56 -5.30 -6.38
C GLY A 26 12.91 -4.72 -6.76
N ASP A 27 13.74 -4.43 -5.77
CA ASP A 27 15.13 -4.08 -6.03
C ASP A 27 15.95 -5.32 -6.43
N GLU A 28 17.05 -5.11 -7.13
CA GLU A 28 17.88 -6.18 -7.65
C GLU A 28 18.34 -7.15 -6.56
N LYS A 29 18.68 -6.65 -5.37
CA LYS A 29 19.12 -7.47 -4.25
C LYS A 29 18.06 -8.51 -3.85
N ARG A 30 16.77 -8.13 -3.89
CA ARG A 30 15.66 -9.01 -3.54
C ARG A 30 15.23 -9.94 -4.66
N LEU A 31 15.56 -9.61 -5.90
CA LEU A 31 15.30 -10.47 -7.06
C LEU A 31 16.34 -11.59 -7.22
N ARG A 32 17.52 -11.43 -6.60
CA ARG A 32 18.57 -12.47 -6.58
C ARG A 32 18.10 -13.67 -5.76
N GLY A 33 18.45 -14.87 -6.20
CA GLY A 33 18.06 -16.12 -5.55
C GLY A 33 16.64 -16.60 -5.91
N LEU A 34 15.99 -15.92 -6.87
CA LEU A 34 14.65 -16.28 -7.36
C LEU A 34 14.68 -16.84 -8.78
N GLU A 35 15.83 -17.39 -9.21
CA GLU A 35 16.04 -17.93 -10.55
C GLU A 35 15.11 -19.12 -10.84
N LYS A 36 14.75 -19.89 -9.81
CA LYS A 36 13.83 -21.03 -9.93
C LYS A 36 12.41 -20.62 -10.41
N PHE A 37 12.03 -19.36 -10.25
CA PHE A 37 10.73 -18.85 -10.72
C PHE A 37 10.86 -18.37 -12.17
N THR A 38 10.83 -19.28 -13.12
CA THR A 38 11.00 -19.01 -14.56
C THR A 38 9.78 -18.31 -15.17
N GLU A 39 8.59 -18.62 -14.69
CA GLU A 39 7.32 -18.04 -15.17
C GLU A 39 6.96 -16.69 -14.51
N LEU A 40 7.72 -16.29 -13.49
CA LEU A 40 7.50 -15.04 -12.78
C LEU A 40 8.14 -13.90 -13.56
N ARG A 41 7.34 -12.93 -14.02
CA ARG A 41 7.85 -11.69 -14.59
C ARG A 41 8.51 -10.85 -13.50
N LYS A 42 9.78 -10.55 -13.63
CA LYS A 42 10.57 -9.82 -12.64
C LYS A 42 10.91 -8.44 -13.18
N ILE A 43 10.49 -7.40 -12.45
CA ILE A 43 10.72 -6.01 -12.81
C ILE A 43 11.60 -5.38 -11.74
N VAL A 44 12.79 -4.92 -12.15
CA VAL A 44 13.77 -4.34 -11.22
C VAL A 44 13.55 -2.84 -11.06
N VAL A 45 13.41 -2.39 -9.81
CA VAL A 45 13.51 -0.98 -9.42
C VAL A 45 14.93 -0.72 -8.90
N ARG A 46 15.53 0.41 -9.27
CA ARG A 46 16.91 0.77 -8.90
C ARG A 46 17.93 -0.29 -9.35
N PRO A 47 18.05 -0.52 -10.67
CA PRO A 47 19.01 -1.47 -11.21
C PRO A 47 20.44 -1.08 -10.80
N MET A 48 21.25 -2.08 -10.46
CA MET A 48 22.70 -1.93 -10.26
C MET A 48 23.43 -2.28 -11.56
N ASN A 49 24.74 -2.06 -11.60
CA ASN A 49 25.57 -2.23 -12.80
C ASN A 49 25.55 -3.64 -13.46
N ASN A 50 24.91 -4.60 -12.83
CA ASN A 50 24.88 -6.00 -13.30
C ASN A 50 23.46 -6.53 -13.56
N SER A 51 22.51 -5.65 -13.86
CA SER A 51 21.10 -6.01 -14.13
C SER A 51 20.88 -6.50 -15.57
N ALA A 52 21.92 -6.95 -16.26
CA ALA A 52 21.83 -7.42 -17.63
C ALA A 52 20.77 -8.54 -17.78
N GLY A 53 19.77 -8.29 -18.61
CA GLY A 53 18.68 -9.24 -18.89
C GLY A 53 17.45 -9.12 -17.99
N LEU A 54 17.42 -8.22 -17.01
CA LEU A 54 16.21 -7.92 -16.22
C LEU A 54 15.46 -6.74 -16.84
N GLU A 55 14.13 -6.85 -16.86
CA GLU A 55 13.26 -5.74 -17.21
C GLU A 55 13.32 -4.65 -16.13
N THR A 56 13.63 -3.41 -16.51
CA THR A 56 13.64 -2.30 -15.56
C THR A 56 12.26 -1.69 -15.39
N PHE A 57 11.99 -1.09 -14.24
CA PHE A 57 10.73 -0.39 -14.00
C PHE A 57 10.54 0.78 -14.99
N ASP A 58 11.62 1.48 -15.34
CA ASP A 58 11.57 2.58 -16.31
C ASP A 58 11.13 2.07 -17.68
N THR A 59 11.74 0.97 -18.17
CA THR A 59 11.32 0.33 -19.43
C THR A 59 9.87 -0.16 -19.38
N PHE A 60 9.46 -0.71 -18.22
CA PHE A 60 8.09 -1.19 -18.04
C PHE A 60 7.06 -0.07 -18.16
N ILE A 61 7.32 1.13 -17.60
CA ILE A 61 6.41 2.27 -17.64
C ILE A 61 6.51 3.08 -18.95
N GLU A 62 7.59 2.93 -19.74
CA GLU A 62 7.73 3.57 -21.06
C GLU A 62 6.74 3.03 -22.07
N SER A 63 6.24 1.82 -21.92
CA SER A 63 5.16 1.27 -22.74
C SER A 63 3.86 2.02 -22.44
N LYS A 64 3.60 3.08 -23.19
CA LYS A 64 2.38 3.89 -23.05
C LYS A 64 1.18 3.05 -23.47
N ALA A 65 0.30 2.72 -22.53
CA ALA A 65 -1.04 2.30 -22.88
C ALA A 65 -1.80 3.52 -23.41
N GLU A 66 -2.34 3.44 -24.61
CA GLU A 66 -3.13 4.52 -25.23
C GLU A 66 -4.45 4.78 -24.50
N SER A 67 -4.91 3.81 -23.70
CA SER A 67 -6.10 3.94 -22.88
C SER A 67 -6.02 3.01 -21.66
N PHE A 68 -6.61 3.42 -20.56
CA PHE A 68 -6.95 2.48 -19.47
C PHE A 68 -8.03 1.53 -19.96
N SER A 69 -7.77 0.22 -19.93
CA SER A 69 -8.87 -0.72 -20.09
C SER A 69 -9.73 -0.64 -18.82
N GLU A 70 -11.00 -0.26 -18.98
CA GLU A 70 -11.96 -0.36 -17.90
C GLU A 70 -12.16 -1.85 -17.58
N SER A 71 -11.52 -2.33 -16.52
CA SER A 71 -11.85 -3.62 -15.94
C SER A 71 -13.05 -3.44 -15.03
N SER A 72 -14.11 -4.23 -15.24
CA SER A 72 -15.24 -4.30 -14.31
C SER A 72 -14.75 -4.96 -13.03
N LEU A 73 -14.51 -4.17 -11.99
CA LEU A 73 -14.16 -4.66 -10.65
C LEU A 73 -15.44 -4.84 -9.82
N ASP A 74 -15.62 -6.01 -9.23
CA ASP A 74 -16.63 -6.22 -8.20
C ASP A 74 -16.05 -5.93 -6.81
N THR A 75 -16.88 -5.45 -5.91
CA THR A 75 -16.47 -5.16 -4.53
C THR A 75 -16.03 -6.42 -3.77
N ASN A 76 -16.43 -7.59 -4.20
CA ASN A 76 -16.04 -8.87 -3.61
C ASN A 76 -14.79 -9.47 -4.26
N ASP A 77 -14.24 -8.83 -5.32
CA ASP A 77 -12.98 -9.26 -5.90
C ASP A 77 -11.84 -9.13 -4.90
N ASN A 78 -10.88 -10.05 -5.01
CA ASN A 78 -9.68 -10.05 -4.20
C ASN A 78 -8.82 -8.83 -4.52
N ALA A 79 -8.44 -8.08 -3.50
CA ALA A 79 -7.69 -6.83 -3.68
C ALA A 79 -6.27 -6.90 -3.13
N THR A 80 -6.09 -7.45 -1.93
CA THR A 80 -4.77 -7.50 -1.29
C THR A 80 -4.54 -8.79 -0.52
N ILE A 81 -3.27 -9.20 -0.45
CA ILE A 81 -2.78 -10.19 0.52
C ILE A 81 -1.72 -9.52 1.37
N PHE A 82 -1.92 -9.54 2.69
CA PHE A 82 -0.93 -9.13 3.69
C PHE A 82 -0.48 -10.33 4.49
N TYR A 83 0.83 -10.51 4.62
CA TYR A 83 1.38 -11.59 5.41
C TYR A 83 1.62 -11.16 6.85
N THR A 84 1.17 -11.99 7.79
CA THR A 84 1.42 -11.84 9.22
C THR A 84 2.41 -12.88 9.69
N SER A 85 3.20 -12.56 10.73
CA SER A 85 4.06 -13.53 11.38
C SER A 85 3.20 -14.62 12.04
N GLY A 86 3.20 -15.80 11.45
CA GLY A 86 2.47 -16.95 12.00
C GLY A 86 3.18 -17.51 13.24
N SER A 87 2.42 -17.91 14.26
CA SER A 87 2.95 -18.64 15.41
C SER A 87 3.44 -20.06 15.07
N THR A 88 3.21 -20.52 13.85
CA THR A 88 3.46 -21.90 13.39
C THR A 88 4.60 -22.03 12.37
N GLY A 89 5.49 -21.05 12.27
CA GLY A 89 6.67 -21.07 11.40
C GLY A 89 6.54 -20.20 10.15
N PHE A 90 5.69 -20.53 9.18
CA PHE A 90 5.53 -19.73 7.97
C PHE A 90 4.52 -18.59 8.14
N PRO A 91 4.76 -17.44 7.46
CA PRO A 91 3.81 -16.33 7.45
C PRO A 91 2.45 -16.75 6.89
N LYS A 92 1.37 -16.19 7.43
CA LYS A 92 0.00 -16.44 6.95
C LYS A 92 -0.48 -15.26 6.11
N GLY A 93 -0.92 -15.54 4.88
CA GLY A 93 -1.50 -14.54 3.99
C GLY A 93 -2.95 -14.23 4.37
N VAL A 94 -3.23 -12.96 4.70
CA VAL A 94 -4.59 -12.46 4.93
C VAL A 94 -5.11 -11.86 3.65
N LEU A 95 -6.07 -12.54 3.03
CA LEU A 95 -6.72 -12.09 1.81
C LEU A 95 -7.84 -11.10 2.15
N SER A 96 -7.84 -9.93 1.51
CA SER A 96 -8.89 -8.93 1.65
C SER A 96 -9.48 -8.55 0.31
N THR A 97 -10.81 -8.42 0.27
CA THR A 97 -11.55 -7.93 -0.88
C THR A 97 -11.54 -6.40 -0.93
N HIS A 98 -11.93 -5.81 -2.06
CA HIS A 98 -12.16 -4.38 -2.17
C HIS A 98 -13.17 -3.89 -1.12
N ARG A 99 -14.24 -4.65 -0.88
CA ARG A 99 -15.24 -4.36 0.16
C ARG A 99 -14.62 -4.25 1.56
N ASN A 100 -13.73 -5.18 1.94
CA ASN A 100 -13.08 -5.16 3.25
C ASN A 100 -12.26 -3.90 3.44
N ILE A 101 -11.47 -3.53 2.41
CA ILE A 101 -10.63 -2.34 2.44
C ILE A 101 -11.48 -1.08 2.53
N LEU A 102 -12.45 -0.92 1.64
CA LEU A 102 -13.34 0.26 1.62
C LEU A 102 -14.10 0.41 2.92
N ALA A 103 -14.68 -0.67 3.46
CA ALA A 103 -15.39 -0.63 4.74
C ALA A 103 -14.49 -0.14 5.88
N THR A 104 -13.24 -0.59 5.92
CA THR A 104 -12.26 -0.14 6.92
C THR A 104 -11.94 1.34 6.76
N LEU A 105 -11.65 1.79 5.53
CA LEU A 105 -11.30 3.18 5.24
C LEU A 105 -12.46 4.13 5.57
N PHE A 106 -13.69 3.79 5.18
CA PHE A 106 -14.88 4.58 5.50
C PHE A 106 -15.17 4.60 7.00
N SER A 107 -14.97 3.49 7.72
CA SER A 107 -15.15 3.46 9.17
C SER A 107 -14.17 4.40 9.88
N TRP A 108 -12.90 4.42 9.47
CA TRP A 108 -11.90 5.34 10.01
C TRP A 108 -12.20 6.80 9.66
N ALA A 109 -12.64 7.06 8.42
CA ALA A 109 -13.03 8.40 8.00
C ALA A 109 -14.23 8.90 8.84
N LEU A 110 -15.23 8.05 9.05
CA LEU A 110 -16.41 8.37 9.88
C LEU A 110 -16.01 8.68 11.33
N VAL A 111 -15.22 7.82 11.97
CA VAL A 111 -14.75 8.05 13.35
C VAL A 111 -13.98 9.36 13.45
N THR A 112 -13.11 9.65 12.47
CA THR A 112 -12.33 10.90 12.46
C THR A 112 -13.23 12.12 12.31
N THR A 113 -14.28 12.05 11.47
CA THR A 113 -15.24 13.12 11.26
C THR A 113 -16.08 13.35 12.52
N LEU A 114 -16.64 12.27 13.08
CA LEU A 114 -17.42 12.36 14.32
C LEU A 114 -16.62 12.97 15.48
N LYS A 115 -15.36 12.56 15.61
CA LYS A 115 -14.48 13.14 16.64
C LYS A 115 -14.33 14.65 16.47
N LYS A 116 -14.10 15.12 15.24
CA LYS A 116 -13.99 16.56 14.95
C LYS A 116 -15.28 17.32 15.27
N GLU A 117 -16.44 16.74 14.93
CA GLU A 117 -17.74 17.37 15.21
C GLU A 117 -18.02 17.45 16.73
N VAL A 118 -17.67 16.40 17.47
CA VAL A 118 -17.79 16.40 18.95
C VAL A 118 -16.86 17.46 19.55
N GLU A 119 -15.59 17.50 19.17
CA GLU A 119 -14.62 18.50 19.64
C GLU A 119 -15.07 19.94 19.30
N ALA A 120 -15.64 20.14 18.10
CA ALA A 120 -16.19 21.43 17.71
C ALA A 120 -17.41 21.81 18.54
N ALA A 121 -18.32 20.87 18.81
CA ALA A 121 -19.50 21.11 19.65
C ALA A 121 -19.11 21.44 21.10
N GLU A 122 -18.13 20.73 21.66
CA GLU A 122 -17.59 21.01 22.99
C GLU A 122 -16.90 22.38 23.06
N SER A 123 -16.16 22.75 22.01
CA SER A 123 -15.48 24.06 21.94
C SER A 123 -16.46 25.22 21.75
N ASN A 124 -17.53 25.01 20.99
CA ASN A 124 -18.54 26.04 20.75
C ASN A 124 -19.52 26.25 21.92
N ALA A 125 -19.49 25.41 22.94
CA ALA A 125 -20.26 25.63 24.17
C ALA A 125 -19.82 26.90 24.94
N GLY A 126 -18.73 27.58 24.50
CA GLY A 126 -18.23 28.80 25.12
C GLY A 126 -17.87 29.98 24.22
N GLN A 127 -17.66 29.79 22.90
CA GLN A 127 -17.29 30.91 22.00
C GLN A 127 -17.64 30.63 20.54
N VAL A 128 -18.31 31.55 19.88
CA VAL A 128 -18.43 31.61 18.42
C VAL A 128 -17.13 32.18 17.87
N SER A 129 -16.18 31.34 17.50
CA SER A 129 -14.99 31.76 16.75
C SER A 129 -15.36 31.82 15.27
N ILE A 130 -15.55 33.03 14.74
CA ILE A 130 -15.51 33.27 13.29
C ILE A 130 -14.06 33.02 12.87
N SER A 131 -13.78 31.91 12.18
CA SER A 131 -12.48 31.70 11.58
C SER A 131 -12.34 32.66 10.39
N ASP A 132 -11.69 33.77 10.59
CA ASP A 132 -11.25 34.66 9.50
C ASP A 132 -10.39 33.84 8.55
N GLY A 133 -10.90 33.58 7.34
CA GLY A 133 -10.31 32.96 6.14
C GLY A 133 -8.80 32.68 6.06
N ALA A 134 -8.21 32.20 7.14
CA ALA A 134 -6.81 31.76 7.13
C ALA A 134 -6.69 30.57 6.13
N PRO A 135 -5.65 30.56 5.28
CA PRO A 135 -5.47 29.48 4.33
C PRO A 135 -5.38 28.17 5.10
N VAL A 136 -6.31 27.25 4.81
CA VAL A 136 -6.28 25.89 5.38
C VAL A 136 -5.05 25.21 4.81
N ASN A 137 -3.97 25.18 5.58
CA ASN A 137 -2.78 24.46 5.19
C ASN A 137 -3.13 22.97 5.01
N GLN A 138 -2.73 22.40 3.86
CA GLN A 138 -2.87 20.97 3.62
C GLN A 138 -2.19 20.20 4.76
N SER A 139 -2.94 19.35 5.43
CA SER A 139 -2.37 18.49 6.49
C SER A 139 -1.30 17.57 5.91
N ALA A 140 -0.22 17.38 6.65
CA ALA A 140 0.88 16.51 6.26
C ALA A 140 1.07 15.38 7.27
N ILE A 141 1.49 14.23 6.78
CA ILE A 141 1.84 13.07 7.59
C ILE A 141 3.25 12.60 7.26
N LEU A 142 4.04 12.32 8.29
CA LEU A 142 5.30 11.61 8.15
C LEU A 142 5.01 10.11 8.18
N HIS A 143 5.22 9.44 7.05
CA HIS A 143 4.94 8.02 6.87
C HIS A 143 6.20 7.21 7.16
N CYS A 144 6.29 6.65 8.36
CA CYS A 144 7.42 5.86 8.85
C CYS A 144 7.10 4.36 9.05
N VAL A 145 5.86 3.96 8.80
CA VAL A 145 5.45 2.55 8.89
C VAL A 145 5.57 1.89 7.52
N PRO A 146 6.24 0.73 7.39
CA PRO A 146 6.38 0.06 6.12
C PRO A 146 5.04 -0.27 5.46
N LEU A 147 4.98 -0.16 4.11
CA LEU A 147 3.75 -0.40 3.34
C LEU A 147 3.31 -1.88 3.36
N PHE A 148 4.18 -2.82 3.68
CA PHE A 148 3.81 -4.23 3.84
C PHE A 148 3.06 -4.51 5.16
N HIS A 149 2.94 -3.53 6.05
CA HIS A 149 2.03 -3.56 7.19
C HIS A 149 0.71 -2.86 6.85
N VAL A 150 -0.42 -3.44 7.28
CA VAL A 150 -1.76 -2.86 7.06
C VAL A 150 -1.87 -1.45 7.63
N THR A 151 -1.23 -1.15 8.75
CA THR A 151 -1.16 0.21 9.32
C THR A 151 -0.47 1.18 8.36
N GLY A 152 0.66 0.79 7.77
CA GLY A 152 1.36 1.62 6.79
C GLY A 152 0.54 1.81 5.52
N SER A 153 0.05 0.73 4.92
CA SER A 153 -0.66 0.81 3.64
C SER A 153 -2.08 1.39 3.78
N HIS A 154 -2.90 0.91 4.72
CA HIS A 154 -4.30 1.33 4.82
C HIS A 154 -4.47 2.59 5.64
N SER A 155 -4.02 2.61 6.91
CA SER A 155 -4.19 3.79 7.78
C SER A 155 -3.30 4.96 7.37
N GLY A 156 -2.08 4.70 6.94
CA GLY A 156 -1.15 5.73 6.49
C GLY A 156 -1.41 6.15 5.05
N PHE A 157 -1.11 5.27 4.09
CA PHE A 157 -1.08 5.59 2.68
C PHE A 157 -2.48 5.83 2.09
N LEU A 158 -3.37 4.84 2.12
CA LEU A 158 -4.70 4.97 1.50
C LEU A 158 -5.56 6.05 2.16
N MET A 159 -5.52 6.16 3.50
CA MET A 159 -6.23 7.24 4.19
C MET A 159 -5.67 8.62 3.87
N SER A 160 -4.38 8.73 3.58
CA SER A 160 -3.81 10.02 3.16
C SER A 160 -4.28 10.43 1.77
N ILE A 161 -4.42 9.48 0.85
CA ILE A 161 -4.98 9.73 -0.48
C ILE A 161 -6.44 10.19 -0.36
N ILE A 162 -7.29 9.47 0.38
CA ILE A 162 -8.70 9.81 0.57
C ILE A 162 -8.85 11.19 1.23
N ALA A 163 -8.02 11.51 2.21
CA ALA A 163 -8.07 12.76 2.96
C ALA A 163 -7.33 13.92 2.27
N GLY A 164 -6.76 13.73 1.09
CA GLY A 164 -5.97 14.74 0.38
C GLY A 164 -4.77 15.27 1.18
N ARG A 165 -4.10 14.41 1.95
CA ARG A 165 -2.96 14.80 2.79
C ARG A 165 -1.67 14.78 2.01
N LYS A 166 -0.78 15.71 2.34
CA LYS A 166 0.63 15.62 1.92
C LYS A 166 1.31 14.49 2.69
N MET A 167 2.01 13.61 1.98
CA MET A 167 2.72 12.50 2.60
C MET A 167 4.22 12.64 2.38
N VAL A 168 4.98 12.53 3.47
CA VAL A 168 6.44 12.46 3.45
C VAL A 168 6.82 11.04 3.83
N MET A 169 7.42 10.30 2.92
CA MET A 169 7.86 8.92 3.14
C MET A 169 9.32 8.90 3.58
N MET A 170 9.64 8.06 4.57
CA MET A 170 11.01 7.83 5.03
C MET A 170 11.56 6.52 4.42
#